data_4fa6160894f5fe3586f94d677ef93d3b
#
_entry.id   4fa6160894f5fe3586f94d677ef93d3b
#
_cell.length_a   1.000
_cell.length_b   1.000
_cell.length_c   1.000
_cell.angle_alpha   90.00
_cell.angle_beta   90.00
_cell.angle_gamma   90.00
#
_symmetry.space_group_name_H-M   'P 1'
#
loop_
_entity.id
_entity.type
_entity.pdbx_description
1 polymer ?
#
loop_
_entity_poly.entity_id
_entity_poly.type
_entity_poly.pdbx_seq_one_letter_code
_entity_poly.pdbx_strand_id
1 'polypeptide(L)'
;MSRRDFSHANNPDFDCAENVVLLPFGRRSYLEALVEKYDGDPVPLDETTDRIVHQLGGLTLVYSGMGGPAAANALEMIANNGGRRVVVFGACGGIDSRVAVGDLIAVSGAVRGEGTSRYYAPMEYPAAFDP
;
A
#
# COMPACT_ATOMS: atom_id res chain seq x y z
N MET A 1 -22.63 -1.20 -9.29
CA MET A 1 -22.14 -1.87 -8.06
C MET A 1 -22.22 -0.83 -6.95
N SER A 2 -23.13 -0.99 -5.98
CA SER A 2 -23.36 -0.02 -4.90
C SER A 2 -22.08 0.08 -4.07
N ARG A 3 -21.58 1.30 -3.84
CA ARG A 3 -20.53 1.54 -2.83
C ARG A 3 -21.09 1.03 -1.51
N ARG A 4 -20.53 -0.04 -0.98
CA ARG A 4 -20.78 -0.40 0.42
C ARG A 4 -20.18 0.72 1.25
N ASP A 5 -21.05 1.38 1.99
CA ASP A 5 -20.65 2.41 2.94
C ASP A 5 -19.92 1.72 4.10
N PHE A 6 -18.61 1.62 3.98
CA PHE A 6 -17.74 1.18 5.06
C PHE A 6 -17.33 2.40 5.88
N SER A 7 -18.31 3.16 6.36
CA SER A 7 -18.10 4.21 7.35
C SER A 7 -17.71 3.58 8.70
N HIS A 8 -16.53 3.00 8.75
CA HIS A 8 -15.97 2.53 10.01
C HIS A 8 -15.21 3.68 10.67
N ALA A 9 -15.38 3.78 11.98
CA ALA A 9 -14.75 4.75 12.86
C ALA A 9 -13.20 4.80 12.80
N ASN A 10 -12.57 3.95 11.99
CA ASN A 10 -11.14 3.82 11.79
C ASN A 10 -10.68 4.18 10.37
N ASN A 11 -11.47 4.90 9.60
CA ASN A 11 -11.06 5.39 8.28
C ASN A 11 -10.79 6.90 8.38
N PRO A 12 -9.56 7.33 8.70
CA PRO A 12 -9.25 8.74 8.85
C PRO A 12 -9.54 9.48 7.54
N ASP A 13 -10.16 10.64 7.67
CA ASP A 13 -10.42 11.54 6.56
C ASP A 13 -9.19 12.40 6.32
N PHE A 14 -8.59 12.28 5.14
CA PHE A 14 -7.45 13.09 4.71
C PHE A 14 -7.44 13.24 3.21
N ASP A 15 -6.81 14.29 2.70
CA ASP A 15 -6.69 14.53 1.27
C ASP A 15 -5.56 13.66 0.70
N CYS A 16 -5.93 12.59 0.00
CA CYS A 16 -5.00 11.66 -0.61
C CYS A 16 -4.69 12.07 -2.06
N ALA A 17 -3.41 12.14 -2.41
CA ALA A 17 -3.03 12.33 -3.79
C ALA A 17 -3.54 11.19 -4.67
N GLU A 18 -3.79 11.47 -5.94
CA GLU A 18 -4.22 10.45 -6.91
C GLU A 18 -3.21 9.30 -7.05
N ASN A 19 -1.92 9.63 -6.97
CA ASN A 19 -0.82 8.67 -7.01
C ASN A 19 -0.33 8.34 -5.61
N VAL A 20 -0.24 7.06 -5.30
CA VAL A 20 0.10 6.55 -3.97
C VAL A 20 1.19 5.50 -4.05
N VAL A 21 2.12 5.54 -3.11
CA VAL A 21 3.05 4.44 -2.85
C VAL A 21 2.64 3.77 -1.54
N LEU A 22 2.29 2.50 -1.61
CA LEU A 22 1.98 1.67 -0.45
C LEU A 22 3.18 0.81 -0.07
N LEU A 23 3.57 0.88 1.21
CA LEU A 23 4.68 0.15 1.80
C LEU A 23 4.17 -0.90 2.80
N PRO A 24 3.87 -2.14 2.35
CA PRO A 24 3.31 -3.19 3.21
C PRO A 24 4.39 -4.08 3.85
N PHE A 25 5.48 -3.53 4.35
CA PHE A 25 6.57 -4.30 4.92
C PHE A 25 7.07 -3.79 6.27
N GLY A 26 7.70 -4.69 7.04
CA GLY A 26 7.82 -4.57 8.48
C GLY A 26 8.86 -3.60 9.05
N ARG A 27 9.59 -2.80 8.26
CA ARG A 27 10.56 -1.84 8.80
C ARG A 27 10.13 -0.40 8.54
N ARG A 28 9.58 0.22 9.56
CA ARG A 28 9.22 1.63 9.59
C ARG A 28 10.39 2.57 9.25
N SER A 29 11.63 2.16 9.57
CA SER A 29 12.83 2.94 9.26
C SER A 29 13.05 3.24 7.77
N TYR A 30 12.52 2.41 6.86
CA TYR A 30 12.57 2.72 5.42
C TYR A 30 11.65 3.88 5.05
N LEU A 31 10.46 3.92 5.66
CA LEU A 31 9.56 5.04 5.51
C LEU A 31 10.20 6.33 6.03
N GLU A 32 10.74 6.29 7.23
CA GLU A 32 11.38 7.43 7.88
C GLU A 32 12.54 7.98 7.02
N ALA A 33 13.36 7.11 6.45
CA ALA A 33 14.45 7.50 5.54
C ALA A 33 13.93 8.14 4.24
N LEU A 34 12.80 7.67 3.69
CA LEU A 34 12.19 8.27 2.50
C LEU A 34 11.60 9.64 2.83
N VAL A 35 10.90 9.76 3.94
CA VAL A 35 10.30 11.01 4.41
C VAL A 35 11.37 12.07 4.67
N GLU A 36 12.44 11.71 5.37
CA GLU A 36 13.58 12.60 5.62
C GLU A 36 14.25 13.04 4.30
N LYS A 37 14.49 12.09 3.41
CA LYS A 37 15.17 12.37 2.13
C LYS A 37 14.38 13.30 1.20
N TYR A 38 13.07 13.22 1.21
CA TYR A 38 12.19 13.94 0.29
C TYR A 38 11.34 15.02 0.96
N ASP A 39 11.65 15.38 2.21
CA ASP A 39 10.98 16.43 2.99
C ASP A 39 9.44 16.25 3.01
N GLY A 40 9.02 15.05 3.41
CA GLY A 40 7.60 14.66 3.39
C GLY A 40 6.83 15.19 4.58
N ASP A 41 5.66 15.76 4.33
CA ASP A 41 4.75 16.27 5.37
C ASP A 41 3.94 15.13 5.99
N PRO A 42 3.94 14.98 7.33
CA PRO A 42 3.13 13.98 8.00
C PRO A 42 1.65 14.35 7.94
N VAL A 43 0.81 13.34 7.63
CA VAL A 43 -0.64 13.47 7.75
C VAL A 43 -1.05 12.99 9.14
N PRO A 44 -1.65 13.85 9.97
CA PRO A 44 -2.12 13.43 11.28
C PRO A 44 -3.28 12.43 11.12
N LEU A 45 -3.09 11.24 11.64
CA LEU A 45 -4.11 10.20 11.72
C LEU A 45 -4.49 9.99 13.19
N ASP A 46 -5.65 9.35 13.40
CA ASP A 46 -6.08 8.93 14.73
C ASP A 46 -5.01 8.02 15.37
N GLU A 47 -4.72 8.23 16.67
CA GLU A 47 -3.75 7.46 17.46
C GLU A 47 -4.07 5.95 17.50
N THR A 48 -5.29 5.57 17.18
CA THR A 48 -5.73 4.15 17.12
C THR A 48 -5.27 3.42 15.87
N THR A 49 -4.66 4.10 14.90
CA THR A 49 -4.19 3.49 13.67
C THR A 49 -2.69 3.26 13.64
N ASP A 50 -2.26 2.04 13.33
CA ASP A 50 -0.84 1.71 13.08
C ASP A 50 -0.33 2.20 11.71
N ARG A 51 -1.19 2.86 10.95
CA ARG A 51 -0.85 3.38 9.62
C ARG A 51 -0.14 4.71 9.74
N ILE A 52 0.78 4.96 8.85
CA ILE A 52 1.51 6.21 8.76
C ILE A 52 1.36 6.72 7.34
N VAL A 53 0.96 7.98 7.22
CA VAL A 53 0.73 8.65 5.95
C VAL A 53 1.56 9.91 5.87
N HIS A 54 2.22 10.13 4.74
CA HIS A 54 2.95 11.36 4.44
C HIS A 54 2.62 11.86 3.04
N GLN A 55 2.61 13.17 2.87
CA GLN A 55 2.52 13.81 1.56
C GLN A 55 3.92 14.15 1.05
N LEU A 56 4.19 13.83 -0.21
CA LEU A 56 5.46 14.04 -0.89
C LEU A 56 5.19 14.70 -2.25
N GLY A 57 5.05 16.02 -2.29
CA GLY A 57 4.99 16.77 -3.55
C GLY A 57 3.97 16.26 -4.58
N GLY A 58 2.73 15.95 -4.17
CA GLY A 58 1.68 15.42 -5.05
C GLY A 58 1.62 13.88 -5.13
N LEU A 59 2.41 13.21 -4.31
CA LEU A 59 2.39 11.78 -4.06
C LEU A 59 2.00 11.53 -2.59
N THR A 60 1.16 10.55 -2.32
CA THR A 60 0.92 10.08 -0.95
C THR A 60 1.70 8.80 -0.68
N LEU A 61 2.44 8.79 0.39
CA LEU A 61 3.18 7.63 0.89
C LEU A 61 2.42 7.02 2.07
N VAL A 62 2.08 5.74 1.98
CA VAL A 62 1.32 5.03 3.01
C VAL A 62 2.10 3.81 3.49
N TYR A 63 2.33 3.74 4.78
CA TYR A 63 2.84 2.54 5.44
C TYR A 63 1.67 1.80 6.10
N SER A 64 1.43 0.56 5.69
CA SER A 64 0.30 -0.25 6.20
C SER A 64 0.68 -1.25 7.28
N GLY A 65 1.96 -1.43 7.54
CA GLY A 65 2.41 -2.63 8.23
C GLY A 65 2.39 -3.86 7.31
N MET A 66 2.70 -5.04 7.86
CA MET A 66 2.88 -6.28 7.12
C MET A 66 1.59 -7.11 7.04
N GLY A 67 1.37 -7.74 5.88
CA GLY A 67 0.35 -8.74 5.67
C GLY A 67 -0.83 -8.29 4.80
N GLY A 68 -1.49 -9.26 4.17
CA GLY A 68 -2.63 -9.03 3.28
C GLY A 68 -3.77 -8.23 3.90
N PRO A 69 -4.25 -8.54 5.10
CA PRO A 69 -5.31 -7.77 5.76
C PRO A 69 -4.94 -6.31 6.00
N ALA A 70 -3.70 -6.03 6.44
CA ALA A 70 -3.24 -4.67 6.68
C ALA A 70 -3.14 -3.87 5.37
N ALA A 71 -2.61 -4.49 4.32
CA ALA A 71 -2.54 -3.89 2.99
C ALA A 71 -3.94 -3.62 2.41
N ALA A 72 -4.89 -4.57 2.56
CA ALA A 72 -6.27 -4.40 2.10
C ALA A 72 -6.96 -3.22 2.79
N ASN A 73 -6.86 -3.13 4.11
CA ASN A 73 -7.41 -1.99 4.86
C ASN A 73 -6.78 -0.65 4.43
N ALA A 74 -5.48 -0.63 4.15
CA ALA A 74 -4.82 0.58 3.66
C ALA A 74 -5.30 0.96 2.25
N LEU A 75 -5.50 -0.01 1.36
CA LEU A 75 -6.04 0.21 0.02
C LEU A 75 -7.47 0.75 0.05
N GLU A 76 -8.33 0.25 0.94
CA GLU A 76 -9.68 0.80 1.15
C GLU A 76 -9.61 2.25 1.64
N MET A 77 -8.76 2.54 2.60
CA MET A 77 -8.53 3.90 3.10
C MET A 77 -8.06 4.83 1.96
N ILE A 78 -7.06 4.42 1.19
CA ILE A 78 -6.55 5.17 0.03
C ILE A 78 -7.67 5.46 -0.97
N ALA A 79 -8.45 4.44 -1.35
CA ALA A 79 -9.53 4.57 -2.32
C ALA A 79 -10.65 5.49 -1.85
N ASN A 80 -10.99 5.46 -0.56
CA ASN A 80 -12.02 6.33 0.03
C ASN A 80 -11.56 7.79 0.11
N ASN A 81 -10.26 8.03 0.23
CA ASN A 81 -9.68 9.37 0.35
C ASN A 81 -9.14 9.95 -0.98
N GLY A 82 -9.48 9.35 -2.13
CA GLY A 82 -9.18 9.93 -3.45
C GLY A 82 -8.02 9.29 -4.21
N GLY A 83 -7.25 8.39 -3.61
CA GLY A 83 -6.20 7.66 -4.31
C GLY A 83 -6.74 6.81 -5.46
N ARG A 84 -6.05 6.79 -6.59
CA ARG A 84 -6.50 6.12 -7.83
C ARG A 84 -5.47 5.15 -8.38
N ARG A 85 -4.21 5.51 -8.30
CA ARG A 85 -3.09 4.71 -8.77
C ARG A 85 -2.19 4.37 -7.59
N VAL A 86 -2.02 3.08 -7.34
CA VAL A 86 -1.23 2.60 -6.19
C VAL A 86 -0.09 1.74 -6.69
N VAL A 87 1.13 2.14 -6.37
CA VAL A 87 2.31 1.30 -6.51
C VAL A 87 2.60 0.66 -5.16
N VAL A 88 2.57 -0.66 -5.12
CA VAL A 88 2.99 -1.43 -3.95
C VAL A 88 4.49 -1.64 -4.03
N PHE A 89 5.23 -1.06 -3.10
CA PHE A 89 6.69 -1.17 -3.06
C PHE A 89 7.13 -1.95 -1.82
N GLY A 90 7.81 -3.06 -2.05
CA GLY A 90 8.25 -3.98 -1.00
C GLY A 90 9.64 -4.55 -1.27
N ALA A 91 10.09 -5.40 -0.37
CA ALA A 91 11.34 -6.15 -0.52
C ALA A 91 11.05 -7.64 -0.67
N CYS A 92 11.83 -8.33 -1.49
CA CYS A 92 11.74 -9.78 -1.66
C CYS A 92 13.14 -10.43 -1.63
N GLY A 93 13.17 -11.74 -1.40
CA GLY A 93 14.36 -12.55 -1.61
C GLY A 93 14.50 -12.94 -3.08
N GLY A 94 15.69 -12.76 -3.65
CA GLY A 94 16.01 -13.27 -4.98
C GLY A 94 16.28 -14.80 -4.91
N ILE A 95 15.62 -15.55 -5.79
CA ILE A 95 15.82 -17.01 -5.94
C ILE A 95 16.47 -17.38 -7.28
N ASP A 96 16.56 -16.45 -8.20
CA ASP A 96 17.24 -16.63 -9.49
C ASP A 96 18.65 -16.05 -9.45
N SER A 97 19.62 -16.80 -9.99
CA SER A 97 21.05 -16.37 -9.98
C SER A 97 21.32 -15.12 -10.82
N ARG A 98 20.37 -14.68 -11.64
CA ARG A 98 20.44 -13.42 -12.41
C ARG A 98 20.06 -12.19 -11.61
N VAL A 99 19.49 -12.38 -10.40
CA VAL A 99 19.03 -11.29 -9.53
C VAL A 99 20.09 -11.02 -8.46
N ALA A 100 20.52 -9.77 -8.37
CA ALA A 100 21.45 -9.30 -7.37
C ALA A 100 20.76 -8.44 -6.30
N VAL A 101 21.44 -8.28 -5.16
CA VAL A 101 20.96 -7.36 -4.11
C VAL A 101 20.99 -5.92 -4.64
N GLY A 102 19.85 -5.25 -4.53
CA GLY A 102 19.68 -3.89 -5.04
C GLY A 102 18.96 -3.80 -6.39
N ASP A 103 18.69 -4.93 -7.05
CA ASP A 103 17.92 -4.94 -8.29
C ASP A 103 16.45 -4.55 -8.01
N LEU A 104 15.87 -3.83 -8.95
CA LEU A 104 14.43 -3.53 -8.96
C LEU A 104 13.70 -4.55 -9.83
N ILE A 105 12.66 -5.15 -9.27
CA ILE A 105 11.85 -6.16 -9.93
C ILE A 105 10.44 -5.63 -10.11
N ALA A 106 9.98 -5.51 -11.35
CA ALA A 106 8.57 -5.25 -11.64
C ALA A 106 7.82 -6.58 -11.65
N VAL A 107 6.85 -6.72 -10.73
CA VAL A 107 6.02 -7.93 -10.62
C VAL A 107 4.92 -7.87 -11.67
N SER A 108 4.85 -8.87 -12.56
CA SER A 108 3.80 -8.97 -13.59
C SER A 108 2.56 -9.73 -13.11
N GLY A 109 2.68 -10.51 -12.04
CA GLY A 109 1.59 -11.29 -11.49
C GLY A 109 1.98 -11.99 -10.20
N ALA A 110 0.99 -12.45 -9.46
CA ALA A 110 1.19 -13.18 -8.22
C ALA A 110 0.20 -14.34 -8.08
N VAL A 111 0.61 -15.37 -7.35
CA VAL A 111 -0.29 -16.46 -6.94
C VAL A 111 -1.10 -15.99 -5.72
N ARG A 112 -2.42 -16.10 -5.82
CA ARG A 112 -3.35 -15.71 -4.74
C ARG A 112 -3.46 -16.80 -3.67
N GLY A 113 -2.35 -17.04 -2.96
CA GLY A 113 -2.27 -18.05 -1.91
C GLY A 113 -2.56 -17.55 -0.48
N GLU A 114 -2.86 -16.26 -0.32
CA GLU A 114 -3.21 -15.64 0.95
C GLU A 114 -4.74 -15.63 1.18
N GLY A 115 -5.19 -15.32 2.39
CA GLY A 115 -6.60 -15.47 2.79
C GLY A 115 -7.50 -14.27 2.52
N THR A 116 -6.95 -13.09 2.14
CA THR A 116 -7.69 -11.82 2.12
C THR A 116 -8.31 -11.54 0.76
N SER A 117 -7.57 -11.68 -0.32
CA SER A 117 -7.99 -11.27 -1.67
C SER A 117 -9.23 -12.01 -2.17
N ARG A 118 -9.51 -13.21 -1.68
CA ARG A 118 -10.71 -13.99 -2.04
C ARG A 118 -12.03 -13.32 -1.61
N TYR A 119 -11.98 -12.41 -0.65
CA TYR A 119 -13.16 -11.65 -0.21
C TYR A 119 -13.47 -10.45 -1.13
N TYR A 120 -12.52 -10.07 -1.98
CA TYR A 120 -12.66 -8.98 -2.96
C TYR A 120 -12.99 -9.49 -4.36
N ALA A 121 -12.39 -10.62 -4.76
CA ALA A 121 -12.58 -11.21 -6.08
C ALA A 121 -12.53 -12.75 -6.01
N PRO A 122 -13.26 -13.46 -6.90
CA PRO A 122 -13.17 -14.91 -7.00
C PRO A 122 -11.72 -15.38 -7.20
N MET A 123 -11.39 -16.59 -6.75
CA MET A 123 -10.01 -17.11 -6.81
C MET A 123 -9.49 -17.30 -8.25
N GLU A 124 -10.40 -17.46 -9.19
CA GLU A 124 -10.11 -17.55 -10.65
C GLU A 124 -9.70 -16.21 -11.25
N TYR A 125 -9.98 -15.11 -10.56
CA TYR A 125 -9.56 -13.78 -11.02
C TYR A 125 -8.04 -13.63 -10.83
N PRO A 126 -7.28 -13.35 -11.90
CA PRO A 126 -5.82 -13.29 -11.80
C PRO A 126 -5.35 -12.10 -10.96
N ALA A 127 -4.32 -12.30 -10.15
CA ALA A 127 -3.54 -11.20 -9.56
C ALA A 127 -2.49 -10.76 -10.57
N ALA A 128 -2.92 -10.02 -11.59
CA ALA A 128 -2.06 -9.47 -12.61
C ALA A 128 -1.77 -7.98 -12.36
N PHE A 129 -0.62 -7.56 -12.84
CA PHE A 129 -0.24 -6.15 -12.85
C PHE A 129 -1.16 -5.38 -13.83
N ASP A 130 -1.56 -4.17 -13.45
CA ASP A 130 -2.27 -3.23 -14.31
C ASP A 130 -1.22 -2.29 -14.93
N PRO A 131 -1.04 -2.30 -16.27
CA PRO A 131 0.01 -1.55 -16.95
C PRO A 131 -0.17 -0.04 -16.92
#